data_9664419c70a1fc2ba72649a9006c6236
#
_entry.id   9664419c70a1fc2ba72649a9006c6236
#
_cell.length_a   1.000
_cell.length_b   1.000
_cell.length_c   1.000
_cell.angle_alpha   90.00
_cell.angle_beta   90.00
_cell.angle_gamma   90.00
#
_symmetry.space_group_name_H-M   'P 1'
#
loop_
_entity.id
_entity.type
_entity.pdbx_description
1 polymer ?
#
loop_
_entity_poly.entity_id
_entity_poly.type
_entity_poly.pdbx_seq_one_letter_code
_entity_poly.pdbx_strand_id
1 'polypeptide(L)'
;MKKFDNEKYQILARDLMGDIFYSETSNRNRIATIRQYAEVIVRKILDINPRKKMTIGANEISKKLDALNNSEFLKEALENIRQDGNKFTHTEYLEEVTSDEFDKIVDKLLDMLSFMLINYFET
;
A
#
# COMPACT_ATOMS: atom_id res chain seq x y z
N MET A 1 -7.10 -16.85 -6.04
CA MET A 1 -5.86 -16.30 -5.44
C MET A 1 -5.48 -17.10 -4.20
N LYS A 2 -4.21 -17.24 -3.95
CA LYS A 2 -3.75 -17.85 -2.71
C LYS A 2 -4.05 -16.95 -1.52
N LYS A 3 -4.49 -17.54 -0.42
CA LYS A 3 -4.71 -16.80 0.82
C LYS A 3 -3.40 -16.26 1.37
N PHE A 4 -3.50 -15.28 2.24
CA PHE A 4 -2.38 -14.80 3.03
C PHE A 4 -2.02 -15.87 4.08
N ASP A 5 -1.34 -16.91 3.64
CA ASP A 5 -1.01 -18.06 4.48
C ASP A 5 0.38 -17.95 5.13
N ASN A 6 1.17 -16.96 4.74
CA ASN A 6 2.43 -16.68 5.41
C ASN A 6 2.17 -15.92 6.71
N GLU A 7 2.34 -16.59 7.84
CA GLU A 7 2.05 -16.04 9.17
C GLU A 7 2.81 -14.74 9.45
N LYS A 8 4.06 -14.64 9.00
CA LYS A 8 4.86 -13.41 9.20
C LYS A 8 4.24 -12.22 8.47
N TYR A 9 3.72 -12.44 7.28
CA TYR A 9 3.04 -11.40 6.52
C TYR A 9 1.71 -10.99 7.16
N GLN A 10 0.97 -11.95 7.70
CA GLN A 10 -0.27 -11.65 8.42
C GLN A 10 0.00 -10.78 9.64
N ILE A 11 1.05 -11.10 10.40
CA ILE A 11 1.45 -10.32 11.57
C ILE A 11 1.87 -8.92 11.14
N LEU A 12 2.71 -8.81 10.12
CA LEU A 12 3.16 -7.52 9.60
C LEU A 12 1.98 -6.66 9.14
N ALA A 13 1.07 -7.24 8.36
CA ALA A 13 -0.11 -6.51 7.88
C ALA A 13 -0.98 -6.00 9.03
N ARG A 14 -1.19 -6.82 10.06
CA ARG A 14 -1.95 -6.42 11.25
C ARG A 14 -1.26 -5.27 11.98
N ASP A 15 0.04 -5.35 12.16
CA ASP A 15 0.80 -4.31 12.86
C ASP A 15 0.78 -2.99 12.08
N LEU A 16 0.96 -3.05 10.76
CA LEU A 16 0.89 -1.85 9.91
C LEU A 16 -0.50 -1.21 9.95
N MET A 17 -1.56 -2.01 9.92
CA MET A 17 -2.93 -1.48 10.06
C MET A 17 -3.14 -0.79 11.40
N GLY A 18 -2.65 -1.38 12.49
CA GLY A 18 -2.70 -0.76 13.80
C GLY A 18 -1.97 0.57 13.83
N ASP A 19 -0.80 0.63 13.23
CA ASP A 19 0.00 1.85 13.18
C ASP A 19 -0.65 2.95 12.33
N ILE A 20 -1.37 2.58 11.27
CA ILE A 20 -2.07 3.56 10.43
C ILE A 20 -3.28 4.16 11.15
N PHE A 21 -4.12 3.33 11.78
CA PHE A 21 -5.44 3.75 12.26
C PHE A 21 -5.52 3.99 13.77
N TYR A 22 -4.65 3.36 14.54
CA TYR A 22 -4.75 3.38 16.01
C TYR A 22 -3.52 3.96 16.71
N SER A 23 -2.54 4.42 15.94
CA SER A 23 -1.34 5.03 16.50
C SER A 23 -1.55 6.52 16.76
N GLU A 24 -0.95 7.03 17.84
CA GLU A 24 -0.92 8.46 18.16
C GLU A 24 0.23 9.21 17.48
N THR A 25 0.90 8.58 16.54
CA THR A 25 1.99 9.19 15.79
C THR A 25 1.49 10.25 14.80
N SER A 26 2.41 11.00 14.20
CA SER A 26 2.07 12.05 13.23
C SER A 26 1.45 11.48 11.96
N ASN A 27 0.67 12.28 11.23
CA ASN A 27 0.15 11.91 9.92
C ASN A 27 1.28 11.54 8.95
N ARG A 28 2.39 12.26 9.01
CA ARG A 28 3.58 11.95 8.20
C ARG A 28 4.07 10.52 8.43
N ASN A 29 4.18 10.11 9.68
CA ASN A 29 4.62 8.76 10.05
C ASN A 29 3.61 7.70 9.58
N ARG A 30 2.33 8.00 9.72
CA ARG A 30 1.25 7.11 9.30
C ARG A 30 1.24 6.94 7.77
N ILE A 31 1.57 7.98 7.01
CA ILE A 31 1.71 7.89 5.56
C ILE A 31 2.87 6.96 5.17
N ALA A 32 3.99 7.03 5.87
CA ALA A 32 5.09 6.08 5.64
C ALA A 32 4.63 4.63 5.86
N THR A 33 3.82 4.40 6.88
CA THR A 33 3.24 3.08 7.17
C THR A 33 2.26 2.64 6.08
N ILE A 34 1.45 3.56 5.54
CA ILE A 34 0.55 3.28 4.40
C ILE A 34 1.35 2.77 3.19
N ARG A 35 2.49 3.38 2.90
CA ARG A 35 3.36 2.92 1.80
C ARG A 35 3.83 1.48 2.02
N GLN A 36 4.23 1.15 3.24
CA GLN A 36 4.63 -0.22 3.58
C GLN A 36 3.47 -1.21 3.42
N TYR A 37 2.28 -0.81 3.85
CA TYR A 37 1.09 -1.65 3.72
C TYR A 37 0.72 -1.86 2.25
N ALA A 38 0.78 -0.81 1.44
CA ALA A 38 0.55 -0.90 0.00
C ALA A 38 1.53 -1.90 -0.65
N GLU A 39 2.78 -1.89 -0.23
CA GLU A 39 3.78 -2.86 -0.69
C GLU A 39 3.38 -4.30 -0.33
N VAL A 40 2.91 -4.52 0.88
CA VAL A 40 2.42 -5.84 1.31
C VAL A 40 1.27 -6.31 0.41
N ILE A 41 0.32 -5.41 0.12
CA ILE A 41 -0.82 -5.73 -0.76
C ILE A 41 -0.34 -6.12 -2.15
N VAL A 42 0.57 -5.34 -2.74
CA VAL A 42 1.11 -5.62 -4.07
C VAL A 42 1.84 -6.96 -4.11
N ARG A 43 2.65 -7.24 -3.11
CA ARG A 43 3.34 -8.53 -3.01
C ARG A 43 2.37 -9.69 -2.96
N LYS A 44 1.28 -9.53 -2.23
CA LYS A 44 0.23 -10.55 -2.14
C LYS A 44 -0.49 -10.75 -3.47
N ILE A 45 -0.90 -9.66 -4.10
CA ILE A 45 -1.61 -9.72 -5.38
C ILE A 45 -0.74 -10.36 -6.47
N LEU A 46 0.53 -10.02 -6.53
CA LEU A 46 1.47 -10.51 -7.55
C LEU A 46 2.16 -11.82 -7.16
N ASP A 47 1.85 -12.37 -5.99
CA ASP A 47 2.47 -13.60 -5.47
C ASP A 47 4.00 -13.52 -5.45
N ILE A 48 4.53 -12.40 -4.99
CA ILE A 48 5.98 -12.15 -4.93
C ILE A 48 6.53 -12.72 -3.62
N ASN A 49 7.69 -13.37 -3.72
CA ASN A 49 8.38 -13.88 -2.54
C ASN A 49 8.59 -12.74 -1.53
N PRO A 50 8.18 -12.92 -0.26
CA PRO A 50 8.32 -11.89 0.79
C PRO A 50 9.73 -11.37 0.99
N ARG A 51 10.73 -12.17 0.70
CA ARG A 51 12.15 -11.83 0.89
C ARG A 51 12.77 -11.10 -0.29
N LYS A 52 12.07 -11.07 -1.43
CA LYS A 52 12.58 -10.38 -2.60
C LYS A 52 12.49 -8.87 -2.40
N LYS A 53 13.61 -8.18 -2.56
CA LYS A 53 13.62 -6.71 -2.51
C LYS A 53 12.98 -6.15 -3.77
N MET A 54 11.97 -5.30 -3.59
CA MET A 54 11.29 -4.61 -4.68
C MET A 54 10.87 -3.24 -4.21
N THR A 55 10.89 -2.29 -5.12
CA THR A 55 10.31 -0.96 -4.89
C THR A 55 8.98 -0.86 -5.63
N ILE A 56 8.01 -0.16 -5.05
CA ILE A 56 6.67 0.01 -5.61
C ILE A 56 6.71 0.62 -7.01
N GLY A 57 7.66 1.51 -7.29
CA GLY A 57 7.80 2.17 -8.59
C GLY A 57 8.63 1.41 -9.62
N ALA A 58 9.06 0.18 -9.33
CA ALA A 58 9.89 -0.59 -10.24
C ALA A 58 9.12 -1.00 -11.50
N ASN A 59 9.81 -0.96 -12.65
CA ASN A 59 9.24 -1.37 -13.93
C ASN A 59 8.72 -2.82 -13.90
N GLU A 60 9.38 -3.69 -13.16
CA GLU A 60 8.97 -5.08 -13.00
C GLU A 60 7.57 -5.18 -12.38
N ILE A 61 7.28 -4.38 -11.36
CA ILE A 61 5.95 -4.32 -10.73
C ILE A 61 4.93 -3.80 -11.73
N SER A 62 5.24 -2.72 -12.44
CA SER A 62 4.34 -2.14 -13.43
C SER A 62 3.96 -3.15 -14.51
N LYS A 63 4.93 -3.91 -15.03
CA LYS A 63 4.68 -4.95 -16.03
C LYS A 63 3.80 -6.08 -15.49
N LYS A 64 4.03 -6.50 -14.24
CA LYS A 64 3.22 -7.54 -13.62
C LYS A 64 1.79 -7.07 -13.38
N LEU A 65 1.61 -5.82 -12.97
CA LEU A 65 0.29 -5.22 -12.79
C LEU A 65 -0.46 -5.11 -14.13
N ASP A 66 0.23 -4.76 -15.22
CA ASP A 66 -0.36 -4.68 -16.55
C ASP A 66 -0.92 -6.02 -17.03
N ALA A 67 -0.35 -7.12 -16.56
CA ALA A 67 -0.83 -8.46 -16.90
C ALA A 67 -2.12 -8.86 -16.17
N LEU A 68 -2.54 -8.09 -15.16
CA LEU A 68 -3.77 -8.36 -14.42
C LEU A 68 -4.97 -7.72 -15.11
N ASN A 69 -6.11 -8.42 -15.05
CA ASN A 69 -7.37 -7.87 -15.54
C ASN A 69 -7.87 -6.75 -14.61
N ASN A 70 -8.39 -5.67 -15.19
CA ASN A 70 -8.99 -4.56 -14.45
C ASN A 70 -8.05 -3.90 -13.44
N SER A 71 -6.76 -3.84 -13.76
CA SER A 71 -5.75 -3.33 -12.83
C SER A 71 -5.55 -1.82 -12.86
N GLU A 72 -6.24 -1.09 -13.74
CA GLU A 72 -5.98 0.34 -13.93
C GLU A 72 -6.14 1.16 -12.66
N PHE A 73 -7.23 0.95 -11.92
CA PHE A 73 -7.44 1.71 -10.71
C PHE A 73 -6.48 1.29 -9.58
N LEU A 74 -6.05 0.03 -9.57
CA LEU A 74 -5.00 -0.43 -8.66
C LEU A 74 -3.68 0.29 -8.93
N LYS A 75 -3.31 0.39 -10.21
CA LYS A 75 -2.10 1.12 -10.63
C LYS A 75 -2.19 2.60 -10.26
N GLU A 76 -3.33 3.22 -10.48
CA GLU A 76 -3.56 4.62 -10.11
C GLU A 76 -3.46 4.83 -8.61
N ALA A 77 -4.12 3.99 -7.82
CA ALA A 77 -4.06 4.07 -6.36
C ALA A 77 -2.62 3.91 -5.85
N LEU A 78 -1.91 2.92 -6.38
CA LEU A 78 -0.53 2.65 -6.01
C LEU A 78 0.40 3.83 -6.35
N GLU A 79 0.22 4.42 -7.55
CA GLU A 79 1.03 5.57 -7.98
C GLU A 79 0.75 6.81 -7.12
N ASN A 80 -0.51 7.05 -6.75
CA ASN A 80 -0.87 8.15 -5.85
C ASN A 80 -0.27 7.95 -4.46
N ILE A 81 -0.32 6.75 -3.93
CA ILE A 81 0.30 6.44 -2.63
C ILE A 81 1.80 6.67 -2.69
N ARG A 82 2.45 6.24 -3.78
CA ARG A 82 3.89 6.43 -3.97
C ARG A 82 4.28 7.89 -4.04
N GLN A 83 3.59 8.66 -4.87
CA GLN A 83 3.88 10.08 -5.06
C GLN A 83 3.62 10.90 -3.81
N ASP A 84 2.46 10.74 -3.22
CA ASP A 84 2.09 11.47 -2.01
C ASP A 84 2.95 11.03 -0.82
N GLY A 85 3.22 9.74 -0.74
CA GLY A 85 4.13 9.22 0.27
C GLY A 85 5.52 9.84 0.16
N ASN A 86 6.07 9.92 -1.04
CA ASN A 86 7.36 10.55 -1.26
C ASN A 86 7.34 12.04 -0.88
N LYS A 87 6.30 12.75 -1.28
CA LYS A 87 6.13 14.18 -0.98
C LYS A 87 6.12 14.44 0.52
N PHE A 88 5.24 13.76 1.25
CA PHE A 88 4.98 14.07 2.67
C PHE A 88 6.02 13.45 3.62
N THR A 89 6.72 12.40 3.21
CA THR A 89 7.74 11.78 4.05
C THR A 89 9.14 12.30 3.79
N HIS A 90 9.31 13.13 2.77
CA HIS A 90 10.61 13.73 2.46
C HIS A 90 11.02 14.74 3.52
N THR A 91 12.30 14.74 3.89
CA THR A 91 12.81 15.65 4.93
C THR A 91 12.71 17.13 4.58
N GLU A 92 12.58 17.45 3.29
CA GLU A 92 12.39 18.82 2.81
C GLU A 92 10.96 19.33 2.98
N TYR A 93 9.99 18.46 3.25
CA TYR A 93 8.62 18.85 3.53
C TYR A 93 8.51 19.27 4.98
N LEU A 94 8.48 20.56 5.21
CA LEU A 94 8.54 21.15 6.56
C LEU A 94 7.17 21.46 7.16
N GLU A 95 6.10 21.37 6.38
CA GLU A 95 4.75 21.65 6.83
C GLU A 95 4.12 20.44 7.50
N GLU A 96 3.13 20.71 8.36
CA GLU A 96 2.33 19.64 8.94
C GLU A 96 1.44 19.02 7.88
N VAL A 97 1.36 17.68 7.87
CA VAL A 97 0.42 16.96 7.00
C VAL A 97 -0.97 17.05 7.61
N THR A 98 -1.90 17.64 6.87
CA THR A 98 -3.28 17.85 7.35
C THR A 98 -4.06 16.53 7.35
N SER A 99 -5.15 16.51 8.13
CA SER A 99 -6.05 15.35 8.15
C SER A 99 -6.69 15.12 6.79
N ASP A 100 -7.02 16.18 6.02
CA ASP A 100 -7.57 16.03 4.67
C ASP A 100 -6.57 15.39 3.71
N GLU A 101 -5.31 15.78 3.77
CA GLU A 101 -4.25 15.18 2.96
C GLU A 101 -4.05 13.70 3.32
N PHE A 102 -4.05 13.40 4.61
CA PHE A 102 -3.95 12.02 5.09
C PHE A 102 -5.15 11.18 4.63
N ASP A 103 -6.37 11.71 4.75
CA ASP A 103 -7.59 11.00 4.37
C ASP A 103 -7.60 10.64 2.88
N LYS A 104 -7.10 11.51 2.02
CA LYS A 104 -6.98 11.22 0.57
C LYS A 104 -6.07 10.02 0.29
N ILE A 105 -4.98 9.92 1.05
CA ILE A 105 -4.05 8.78 0.90
C ILE A 105 -4.70 7.50 1.43
N VAL A 106 -5.42 7.58 2.54
CA VAL A 106 -6.19 6.44 3.09
C VAL A 106 -7.21 5.96 2.08
N ASP A 107 -7.93 6.86 1.39
CA ASP A 107 -8.90 6.48 0.36
C ASP A 107 -8.25 5.65 -0.75
N LYS A 108 -7.03 6.00 -1.17
CA LYS A 108 -6.30 5.22 -2.17
C LYS A 108 -5.90 3.84 -1.64
N LEU A 109 -5.53 3.75 -0.38
CA LEU A 109 -5.27 2.45 0.25
C LEU A 109 -6.55 1.59 0.29
N LEU A 110 -7.69 2.19 0.60
CA LEU A 110 -8.99 1.50 0.60
C LEU A 110 -9.36 1.01 -0.81
N ASP A 111 -9.05 1.79 -1.85
CA ASP A 111 -9.24 1.37 -3.24
C ASP A 111 -8.43 0.10 -3.55
N MET A 112 -7.19 0.04 -3.09
CA MET A 112 -6.33 -1.14 -3.26
C MET A 112 -6.90 -2.36 -2.53
N LEU A 113 -7.35 -2.16 -1.29
CA LEU A 113 -7.97 -3.22 -0.50
C LEU A 113 -9.26 -3.73 -1.15
N SER A 114 -10.08 -2.82 -1.66
CA SER A 114 -11.32 -3.17 -2.37
C SER A 114 -11.02 -3.99 -3.62
N PHE A 115 -10.02 -3.59 -4.40
CA PHE A 115 -9.58 -4.34 -5.57
C PHE A 115 -9.17 -5.76 -5.18
N MET A 116 -8.38 -5.89 -4.12
CA MET A 116 -7.90 -7.18 -3.65
C MET A 116 -9.07 -8.07 -3.21
N LEU A 117 -10.02 -7.51 -2.46
CA LEU A 117 -11.19 -8.25 -1.99
C LEU A 117 -12.08 -8.74 -3.14
N ILE A 118 -12.33 -7.89 -4.12
CA ILE A 118 -13.22 -8.21 -5.24
C ILE A 118 -12.59 -9.25 -6.18
N ASN A 119 -11.31 -9.14 -6.45
CA ASN A 119 -10.65 -9.91 -7.50
C ASN A 119 -9.87 -11.12 -7.00
N TYR A 120 -9.47 -11.15 -5.75
CA TYR A 120 -8.48 -12.12 -5.26
C TYR A 120 -8.87 -12.90 -4.02
N PHE A 121 -9.84 -12.46 -3.26
CA PHE A 121 -10.30 -13.28 -2.13
C PHE A 121 -11.43 -14.20 -2.57
N GLU A 122 -11.32 -15.46 -2.16
CA GLU A 122 -12.41 -16.40 -2.28
C GLU A 122 -13.49 -16.03 -1.26
N THR A 123 -14.70 -15.94 -1.76
CA THR A 123 -15.87 -15.73 -0.92
C THR A 123 -16.40 -17.07 -0.43
#